data_7797e293d6ab31ea61ac2e6227666ee2
#
_entry.id   7797e293d6ab31ea61ac2e6227666ee2
#
_cell.length_a   1.000
_cell.length_b   1.000
_cell.length_c   1.000
_cell.angle_alpha   90.00
_cell.angle_beta   90.00
_cell.angle_gamma   90.00
#
_symmetry.space_group_name_H-M   'P 1'
#
loop_
_entity.id
_entity.type
_entity.pdbx_description
1 polymer ?
#
loop_
_entity_poly.entity_id
_entity_poly.type
_entity_poly.pdbx_seq_one_letter_code
_entity_poly.pdbx_strand_id
1 'polypeptide(L)'
;MAKTSVSTSKRTKSVAKSTSKITSKTTSKAAQKAATKMKALTKPAFQAAPVSVVADAADSGAPMLPITVSFKDIETARDAIRRYVYETPCAASERLSNMTGCKLSLKLENLQMTGSYKERGSLNKILRLTDKERKAGVIAASAGNHAQGVAYAAQRNGIKATIVMPETTPLAKVRGTQEFNAEVILHGSSYDDAFARAMELQHEHGYSFIHAFDDPLIIAGQGTVGLELLEQNPYLDAVIVPIGGGGLIAGIAIAMKEINPKIRIIGVEAEQVPSMKASVAAGKITEVERASTIADGIAVAKVGKHTFPIVQKYVDDIVTVNEEEIANAIMVLLEREKTLVEGSGAAGFAAVYNHKISGIDGKRVAVVVTGGNIDITILAKILERGLAKDGRLASLKIIVPDKPGSIAEIAAIVAKHRANVLNIAHDRVFTAASLRETEVEFLLETKGKHHVQEIVRDIAKHNFHVKLEKPA
;
A
#
# COMPACT_ATOMS: atom_id res chain seq x y z
N MET A 1 52.24 -17.57 36.91
CA MET A 1 53.19 -16.62 37.45
C MET A 1 52.82 -15.22 37.03
N ALA A 2 52.66 -14.41 38.00
CA ALA A 2 52.61 -12.98 38.25
C ALA A 2 51.43 -12.24 37.63
N LYS A 3 50.37 -11.84 38.34
CA LYS A 3 50.19 -10.86 39.48
C LYS A 3 50.77 -9.49 39.17
N THR A 4 49.86 -8.46 39.08
CA THR A 4 49.80 -7.21 39.87
C THR A 4 48.72 -6.32 39.21
N SER A 5 47.62 -5.97 39.79
CA SER A 5 47.19 -5.14 40.94
C SER A 5 47.16 -3.62 40.65
N VAL A 6 45.94 -3.06 40.70
CA VAL A 6 45.46 -1.90 41.48
C VAL A 6 45.95 -0.51 41.13
N SER A 7 45.01 0.41 40.83
CA SER A 7 44.86 1.63 41.58
C SER A 7 43.59 2.42 41.28
N THR A 8 42.85 2.68 42.31
CA THR A 8 41.71 3.59 42.49
C THR A 8 42.15 5.05 42.54
N SER A 9 41.33 5.98 42.02
CA SER A 9 41.25 7.32 42.60
C SER A 9 39.89 7.98 42.35
N LYS A 10 39.26 8.29 43.47
CA LYS A 10 38.07 9.15 43.65
C LYS A 10 38.41 10.60 43.31
N ARG A 11 37.48 11.36 42.78
CA ARG A 11 37.21 12.75 43.18
C ARG A 11 35.78 13.18 42.96
N THR A 12 35.09 13.36 44.06
CA THR A 12 33.85 14.10 44.29
C THR A 12 34.15 15.60 44.38
N LYS A 13 33.17 16.42 43.90
CA LYS A 13 32.71 17.73 44.48
C LYS A 13 31.80 18.36 43.40
N SER A 14 30.51 18.47 43.62
CA SER A 14 29.68 19.45 44.31
C SER A 14 29.84 20.88 43.74
N VAL A 15 28.79 21.40 43.13
CA VAL A 15 28.34 22.81 43.33
C VAL A 15 26.81 22.87 43.12
N ALA A 16 26.21 23.62 44.03
CA ALA A 16 24.78 23.74 44.30
C ALA A 16 24.14 24.93 43.57
N LYS A 17 22.82 24.83 43.47
CA LYS A 17 21.76 25.84 43.54
C LYS A 17 21.98 27.22 42.89
N SER A 18 21.08 27.58 42.00
CA SER A 18 20.40 28.87 42.06
C SER A 18 18.95 28.75 41.58
N THR A 19 18.07 29.06 42.48
CA THR A 19 16.64 29.30 42.33
C THR A 19 16.41 30.68 41.72
N SER A 20 15.53 30.80 40.75
CA SER A 20 14.74 32.02 40.60
C SER A 20 13.35 31.73 40.03
N LYS A 21 12.38 32.16 40.83
CA LYS A 21 10.95 32.26 40.55
C LYS A 21 10.72 33.16 39.32
N ILE A 22 10.00 32.71 38.32
CA ILE A 22 9.22 33.58 37.44
C ILE A 22 7.82 33.00 37.30
N THR A 23 6.93 33.78 37.73
CA THR A 23 5.47 33.78 37.90
C THR A 23 4.64 33.19 36.78
N SER A 24 3.71 32.35 37.23
CA SER A 24 2.48 31.94 36.59
C SER A 24 1.55 33.13 36.34
N LYS A 25 1.23 33.48 35.10
CA LYS A 25 -0.01 34.24 34.74
C LYS A 25 -0.32 34.35 33.24
N THR A 26 0.19 33.48 32.34
CA THR A 26 -0.08 33.60 30.89
C THR A 26 -0.65 32.37 30.20
N THR A 27 -1.02 31.33 30.94
CA THR A 27 -1.49 30.05 30.35
C THR A 27 -3.01 29.86 30.25
N SER A 28 -3.80 30.80 30.77
CA SER A 28 -5.28 30.62 30.86
C SER A 28 -6.07 31.08 29.62
N LYS A 29 -5.56 32.03 28.82
CA LYS A 29 -6.28 32.54 27.64
C LYS A 29 -6.05 31.77 26.34
N ALA A 30 -4.94 31.06 26.21
CA ALA A 30 -4.64 30.25 25.02
C ALA A 30 -5.40 28.92 25.02
N ALA A 31 -5.57 28.29 26.19
CA ALA A 31 -6.32 27.04 26.33
C ALA A 31 -7.83 27.19 26.10
N GLN A 32 -8.42 28.31 26.49
CA GLN A 32 -9.83 28.58 26.23
C GLN A 32 -10.14 28.90 24.76
N LYS A 33 -9.22 29.50 24.03
CA LYS A 33 -9.38 29.74 22.57
C LYS A 33 -9.21 28.49 21.71
N ALA A 34 -8.46 27.50 22.18
CA ALA A 34 -8.32 26.20 21.54
C ALA A 34 -9.57 25.33 21.71
N ALA A 35 -10.19 25.35 22.91
CA ALA A 35 -11.40 24.56 23.19
C ALA A 35 -12.64 25.04 22.43
N THR A 36 -12.74 26.35 22.12
CA THR A 36 -13.87 26.88 21.36
C THR A 36 -13.75 26.63 19.85
N LYS A 37 -12.53 26.42 19.34
CA LYS A 37 -12.31 26.09 17.91
C LYS A 37 -12.50 24.60 17.59
N MET A 38 -12.45 23.71 18.60
CA MET A 38 -12.67 22.26 18.42
C MET A 38 -14.16 21.85 18.41
N LYS A 39 -15.08 22.70 18.85
CA LYS A 39 -16.53 22.42 18.82
C LYS A 39 -17.23 22.75 17.49
N ALA A 40 -16.52 23.30 16.51
CA ALA A 40 -17.10 23.74 15.22
C ALA A 40 -16.77 22.79 14.04
N LEU A 41 -16.21 21.61 14.27
CA LEU A 41 -15.78 20.66 13.21
C LEU A 41 -16.37 19.25 13.35
N THR A 42 -17.58 19.13 13.90
CA THR A 42 -18.37 17.90 13.69
C THR A 42 -19.34 18.15 12.54
N LYS A 43 -18.89 17.87 11.33
CA LYS A 43 -19.80 17.67 10.17
C LYS A 43 -20.34 16.23 10.22
N PRO A 44 -21.61 16.02 9.85
CA PRO A 44 -22.23 14.70 9.88
C PRO A 44 -21.61 13.77 8.83
N ALA A 45 -21.62 12.46 9.14
CA ALA A 45 -21.18 11.40 8.27
C ALA A 45 -21.84 11.51 6.88
N PHE A 46 -21.03 11.56 5.86
CA PHE A 46 -21.46 11.54 4.46
C PHE A 46 -21.98 10.11 4.17
N GLN A 47 -23.30 9.93 4.10
CA GLN A 47 -23.90 8.75 3.50
C GLN A 47 -23.72 8.87 1.99
N ALA A 48 -22.83 8.07 1.42
CA ALA A 48 -22.72 7.90 -0.02
C ALA A 48 -24.04 7.28 -0.53
N ALA A 49 -24.74 8.00 -1.39
CA ALA A 49 -25.87 7.44 -2.12
C ALA A 49 -25.37 6.35 -3.09
N PRO A 50 -26.10 5.24 -3.25
CA PRO A 50 -25.72 4.21 -4.19
C PRO A 50 -25.84 4.77 -5.62
N VAL A 51 -24.71 4.84 -6.33
CA VAL A 51 -24.71 5.10 -7.78
C VAL A 51 -25.21 3.82 -8.47
N SER A 52 -26.47 3.84 -8.87
CA SER A 52 -27.02 2.84 -9.77
C SER A 52 -26.40 3.04 -11.16
N VAL A 53 -25.47 2.17 -11.54
CA VAL A 53 -24.97 2.10 -12.91
C VAL A 53 -26.02 1.35 -13.74
N VAL A 54 -26.80 2.11 -14.48
CA VAL A 54 -27.60 1.57 -15.57
C VAL A 54 -26.66 1.34 -16.75
N ALA A 55 -26.55 0.10 -17.16
CA ALA A 55 -25.86 -0.29 -18.38
C ALA A 55 -26.72 0.17 -19.57
N ASP A 56 -26.29 1.24 -20.23
CA ASP A 56 -26.57 1.55 -21.62
C ASP A 56 -25.62 2.67 -22.05
N ALA A 57 -24.40 2.31 -22.43
CA ALA A 57 -23.50 3.22 -23.12
C ALA A 57 -23.53 2.87 -24.62
N ALA A 58 -24.61 3.28 -25.27
CA ALA A 58 -24.66 3.34 -26.72
C ALA A 58 -24.09 4.69 -27.17
N ASP A 59 -23.03 4.60 -27.96
CA ASP A 59 -22.64 5.54 -29.04
C ASP A 59 -22.52 7.02 -28.67
N SER A 60 -21.52 7.38 -27.88
CA SER A 60 -21.01 8.76 -27.88
C SER A 60 -19.98 8.88 -29.03
N GLY A 61 -20.40 9.45 -30.18
CA GLY A 61 -19.60 9.61 -31.39
C GLY A 61 -18.34 10.50 -31.30
N ALA A 62 -17.65 10.48 -30.16
CA ALA A 62 -16.32 11.07 -30.02
C ALA A 62 -15.27 10.12 -30.63
N PRO A 63 -14.34 10.59 -31.47
CA PRO A 63 -13.34 9.74 -32.08
C PRO A 63 -12.48 9.10 -30.99
N MET A 64 -12.39 7.74 -31.00
CA MET A 64 -11.49 7.01 -30.11
C MET A 64 -10.05 7.47 -30.32
N LEU A 65 -9.34 7.72 -29.22
CA LEU A 65 -7.91 8.01 -29.27
C LEU A 65 -7.15 6.80 -29.88
N PRO A 66 -6.13 7.05 -30.72
CA PRO A 66 -5.43 5.96 -31.39
C PRO A 66 -4.64 5.08 -30.40
N ILE A 67 -4.69 3.77 -30.60
CA ILE A 67 -3.83 2.81 -29.88
C ILE A 67 -2.42 2.89 -30.47
N THR A 68 -1.46 3.21 -29.62
CA THR A 68 -0.06 3.50 -29.99
C THR A 68 0.90 2.35 -29.71
N VAL A 69 0.40 1.22 -29.14
CA VAL A 69 1.20 0.04 -28.78
C VAL A 69 0.59 -1.18 -29.45
N SER A 70 1.41 -1.97 -30.10
CA SER A 70 1.02 -3.23 -30.74
C SER A 70 1.57 -4.43 -29.97
N PHE A 71 1.05 -5.63 -30.25
CA PHE A 71 1.59 -6.89 -29.75
C PHE A 71 3.08 -7.06 -30.14
N LYS A 72 3.45 -6.66 -31.36
CA LYS A 72 4.85 -6.71 -31.84
C LYS A 72 5.79 -5.86 -31.00
N ASP A 73 5.33 -4.73 -30.47
CA ASP A 73 6.14 -3.89 -29.58
C ASP A 73 6.42 -4.61 -28.27
N ILE A 74 5.45 -5.38 -27.75
CA ILE A 74 5.61 -6.18 -26.53
C ILE A 74 6.58 -7.34 -26.74
N GLU A 75 6.49 -8.06 -27.88
CA GLU A 75 7.48 -9.10 -28.24
C GLU A 75 8.88 -8.51 -28.33
N THR A 76 9.01 -7.35 -28.99
CA THR A 76 10.30 -6.64 -29.12
C THR A 76 10.83 -6.19 -27.76
N ALA A 77 9.93 -5.76 -26.85
CA ALA A 77 10.29 -5.42 -25.48
C ALA A 77 10.79 -6.65 -24.71
N ARG A 78 10.07 -7.80 -24.81
CA ARG A 78 10.50 -9.06 -24.18
C ARG A 78 11.92 -9.46 -24.62
N ASP A 79 12.17 -9.47 -25.93
CA ASP A 79 13.48 -9.84 -26.46
C ASP A 79 14.60 -8.93 -25.95
N ALA A 80 14.30 -7.63 -25.77
CA ALA A 80 15.25 -6.66 -25.25
C ALA A 80 15.54 -6.83 -23.75
N ILE A 81 14.52 -7.12 -22.93
CA ILE A 81 14.67 -7.07 -21.47
C ILE A 81 14.83 -8.43 -20.78
N ARG A 82 14.43 -9.56 -21.39
CA ARG A 82 14.36 -10.90 -20.76
C ARG A 82 15.64 -11.38 -20.09
N ARG A 83 16.81 -10.88 -20.49
CA ARG A 83 18.09 -11.23 -19.89
C ARG A 83 18.44 -10.39 -18.66
N TYR A 84 17.68 -9.37 -18.39
CA TYR A 84 17.96 -8.36 -17.36
C TYR A 84 16.91 -8.31 -16.25
N VAL A 85 15.68 -8.70 -16.55
CA VAL A 85 14.59 -8.81 -15.58
C VAL A 85 14.45 -10.25 -15.10
N TYR A 86 13.97 -10.41 -13.90
CA TYR A 86 13.67 -11.72 -13.36
C TYR A 86 12.33 -12.22 -13.93
N GLU A 87 12.33 -13.43 -14.48
CA GLU A 87 11.08 -14.11 -14.83
C GLU A 87 10.42 -14.62 -13.55
N THR A 88 9.52 -13.78 -13.01
CA THR A 88 8.90 -14.07 -11.72
C THR A 88 7.94 -15.25 -11.80
N PRO A 89 7.81 -16.05 -10.72
CA PRO A 89 6.89 -17.18 -10.73
C PRO A 89 5.42 -16.76 -10.91
N CYS A 90 4.65 -17.61 -11.61
CA CYS A 90 3.19 -17.65 -11.52
C CYS A 90 2.80 -18.87 -10.65
N ALA A 91 2.84 -18.67 -9.31
CA ALA A 91 2.71 -19.74 -8.33
C ALA A 91 1.24 -20.05 -8.04
N ALA A 92 0.82 -21.31 -8.24
CA ALA A 92 -0.51 -21.76 -7.82
C ALA A 92 -0.57 -21.88 -6.29
N SER A 93 -1.67 -21.42 -5.70
CA SER A 93 -1.92 -21.53 -4.27
C SER A 93 -3.19 -22.32 -3.99
N GLU A 94 -3.05 -23.51 -3.44
CA GLU A 94 -4.19 -24.33 -3.01
C GLU A 94 -4.94 -23.67 -1.84
N ARG A 95 -4.20 -23.03 -0.92
CA ARG A 95 -4.78 -22.36 0.26
C ARG A 95 -5.67 -21.20 -0.15
N LEU A 96 -5.16 -20.32 -1.01
CA LEU A 96 -5.95 -19.19 -1.49
C LEU A 96 -7.08 -19.64 -2.42
N SER A 97 -6.88 -20.70 -3.22
CA SER A 97 -7.93 -21.29 -4.05
C SER A 97 -9.11 -21.75 -3.20
N ASN A 98 -8.85 -22.45 -2.08
CA ASN A 98 -9.89 -22.88 -1.15
C ASN A 98 -10.62 -21.72 -0.46
N MET A 99 -9.92 -20.59 -0.24
CA MET A 99 -10.50 -19.39 0.38
C MET A 99 -11.36 -18.58 -0.60
N THR A 100 -11.06 -18.63 -1.88
CA THR A 100 -11.66 -17.75 -2.90
C THR A 100 -12.65 -18.46 -3.84
N GLY A 101 -12.67 -19.79 -3.83
CA GLY A 101 -13.52 -20.58 -4.71
C GLY A 101 -13.05 -20.69 -6.16
N CYS A 102 -11.90 -20.11 -6.53
CA CYS A 102 -11.30 -20.22 -7.86
C CYS A 102 -9.93 -20.93 -7.78
N LYS A 103 -9.41 -21.42 -8.93
CA LYS A 103 -8.05 -21.97 -9.03
C LYS A 103 -7.07 -20.82 -9.17
N LEU A 104 -6.56 -20.33 -8.03
CA LEU A 104 -5.79 -19.11 -7.96
C LEU A 104 -4.28 -19.35 -8.15
N SER A 105 -3.67 -18.50 -8.98
CA SER A 105 -2.22 -18.36 -9.11
C SER A 105 -1.80 -16.92 -8.88
N LEU A 106 -0.63 -16.69 -8.30
CA LEU A 106 -0.05 -15.37 -8.06
C LEU A 106 1.14 -15.15 -8.99
N LYS A 107 1.09 -14.11 -9.84
CA LYS A 107 2.25 -13.62 -10.58
C LYS A 107 3.02 -12.65 -9.70
N LEU A 108 4.17 -13.08 -9.20
CA LEU A 108 4.88 -12.45 -8.08
C LEU A 108 5.87 -11.36 -8.55
N GLU A 109 5.37 -10.27 -9.12
CA GLU A 109 6.19 -9.13 -9.55
C GLU A 109 6.84 -8.35 -8.38
N ASN A 110 6.38 -8.58 -7.15
CA ASN A 110 7.06 -8.11 -5.94
C ASN A 110 8.43 -8.77 -5.69
N LEU A 111 8.78 -9.82 -6.43
CA LEU A 111 10.07 -10.49 -6.37
C LEU A 111 11.09 -9.95 -7.38
N GLN A 112 10.75 -8.96 -8.19
CA GLN A 112 11.71 -8.28 -9.04
C GLN A 112 12.83 -7.62 -8.20
N MET A 113 13.98 -7.32 -8.81
CA MET A 113 15.15 -6.74 -8.10
C MET A 113 14.84 -5.42 -7.41
N THR A 114 13.92 -4.62 -7.98
CA THR A 114 13.46 -3.37 -7.37
C THR A 114 12.19 -3.55 -6.52
N GLY A 115 11.77 -4.78 -6.27
CA GLY A 115 10.57 -5.11 -5.51
C GLY A 115 9.26 -4.81 -6.26
N SER A 116 9.28 -4.58 -7.57
CA SER A 116 8.07 -4.33 -8.37
C SER A 116 8.27 -4.50 -9.87
N TYR A 117 7.18 -4.68 -10.62
CA TYR A 117 7.18 -4.79 -12.09
C TYR A 117 7.75 -3.55 -12.82
N LYS A 118 7.88 -2.42 -12.13
CA LYS A 118 8.24 -1.12 -12.75
C LYS A 118 9.57 -1.15 -13.49
N GLU A 119 10.50 -1.99 -13.09
CA GLU A 119 11.79 -2.12 -13.77
C GLU A 119 11.65 -2.57 -15.22
N ARG A 120 10.65 -3.37 -15.59
CA ARG A 120 10.44 -3.87 -16.96
C ARG A 120 10.27 -2.75 -17.96
N GLY A 121 9.32 -1.86 -17.73
CA GLY A 121 9.06 -0.71 -18.60
C GLY A 121 10.20 0.30 -18.59
N SER A 122 10.74 0.61 -17.40
CA SER A 122 11.87 1.53 -17.26
C SER A 122 13.08 1.04 -18.05
N LEU A 123 13.41 -0.24 -17.93
CA LEU A 123 14.51 -0.85 -18.69
C LEU A 123 14.24 -0.83 -20.19
N ASN A 124 13.02 -1.22 -20.63
CA ASN A 124 12.67 -1.21 -22.05
C ASN A 124 12.79 0.18 -22.68
N LYS A 125 12.43 1.23 -21.96
CA LYS A 125 12.59 2.62 -22.39
C LYS A 125 14.06 3.01 -22.45
N ILE A 126 14.84 2.72 -21.40
CA ILE A 126 16.25 3.11 -21.28
C ILE A 126 17.12 2.43 -22.34
N LEU A 127 16.84 1.17 -22.69
CA LEU A 127 17.58 0.46 -23.75
C LEU A 127 17.38 1.07 -25.14
N ARG A 128 16.33 1.85 -25.35
CA ARG A 128 16.00 2.48 -26.63
C ARG A 128 16.39 3.95 -26.74
N LEU A 129 17.06 4.48 -25.72
CA LEU A 129 17.61 5.83 -25.78
C LEU A 129 18.73 5.92 -26.82
N THR A 130 18.73 7.00 -27.58
CA THR A 130 19.82 7.36 -28.48
C THR A 130 21.10 7.68 -27.70
N ASP A 131 22.27 7.65 -28.35
CA ASP A 131 23.53 8.00 -27.70
C ASP A 131 23.54 9.43 -27.14
N LYS A 132 22.83 10.35 -27.78
CA LYS A 132 22.64 11.73 -27.27
C LYS A 132 21.84 11.75 -25.98
N GLU A 133 20.73 11.04 -25.92
CA GLU A 133 19.87 10.93 -24.74
C GLU A 133 20.57 10.20 -23.60
N ARG A 134 21.33 9.13 -23.89
CA ARG A 134 22.14 8.42 -22.90
C ARG A 134 23.18 9.33 -22.24
N LYS A 135 23.84 10.17 -23.04
CA LYS A 135 24.85 11.13 -22.54
C LYS A 135 24.21 12.23 -21.70
N ALA A 136 23.04 12.70 -22.08
CA ALA A 136 22.30 13.69 -21.30
C ALA A 136 21.83 13.12 -19.95
N GLY A 137 21.38 11.87 -19.91
CA GLY A 137 20.82 11.22 -18.74
C GLY A 137 19.30 11.15 -18.75
N VAL A 138 18.73 10.55 -17.70
CA VAL A 138 17.29 10.38 -17.56
C VAL A 138 16.75 11.08 -16.32
N ILE A 139 15.47 11.47 -16.36
CA ILE A 139 14.80 12.09 -15.24
C ILE A 139 13.40 11.47 -15.06
N ALA A 140 12.96 11.34 -13.81
CA ALA A 140 11.60 10.94 -13.47
C ALA A 140 11.09 11.67 -12.23
N ALA A 141 9.77 11.87 -12.14
CA ALA A 141 9.09 12.34 -10.94
C ALA A 141 8.38 11.14 -10.29
N SER A 142 8.87 10.67 -9.15
CA SER A 142 8.25 9.58 -8.41
C SER A 142 8.93 9.38 -7.06
N ALA A 143 8.14 9.08 -6.02
CA ALA A 143 8.62 8.72 -4.69
C ALA A 143 8.50 7.22 -4.37
N GLY A 144 8.16 6.38 -5.36
CA GLY A 144 7.88 4.95 -5.15
C GLY A 144 8.59 4.02 -6.13
N ASN A 145 7.91 2.94 -6.51
CA ASN A 145 8.43 1.86 -7.35
C ASN A 145 9.02 2.32 -8.69
N HIS A 146 8.43 3.36 -9.29
CA HIS A 146 8.93 3.89 -10.56
C HIS A 146 10.29 4.56 -10.40
N ALA A 147 10.50 5.31 -9.32
CA ALA A 147 11.79 5.91 -9.00
C ALA A 147 12.91 4.86 -8.94
N GLN A 148 12.67 3.78 -8.19
CA GLN A 148 13.64 2.68 -8.07
C GLN A 148 13.84 1.95 -9.40
N GLY A 149 12.76 1.68 -10.14
CA GLY A 149 12.85 1.03 -11.46
C GLY A 149 13.68 1.84 -12.47
N VAL A 150 13.52 3.18 -12.51
CA VAL A 150 14.33 4.05 -13.37
C VAL A 150 15.78 4.11 -12.89
N ALA A 151 16.00 4.32 -11.59
CA ALA A 151 17.34 4.39 -11.01
C ALA A 151 18.15 3.11 -11.27
N TYR A 152 17.55 1.95 -10.99
CA TYR A 152 18.16 0.64 -11.22
C TYR A 152 18.48 0.39 -12.70
N ALA A 153 17.53 0.64 -13.59
CA ALA A 153 17.73 0.45 -15.03
C ALA A 153 18.82 1.39 -15.59
N ALA A 154 18.86 2.65 -15.13
CA ALA A 154 19.87 3.62 -15.51
C ALA A 154 21.27 3.22 -15.00
N GLN A 155 21.39 2.84 -13.72
CA GLN A 155 22.65 2.37 -13.12
C GLN A 155 23.24 1.20 -13.92
N ARG A 156 22.44 0.19 -14.24
CA ARG A 156 22.89 -0.98 -15.01
C ARG A 156 23.34 -0.67 -16.42
N ASN A 157 22.91 0.45 -16.97
CA ASN A 157 23.28 0.89 -18.33
C ASN A 157 24.29 2.04 -18.32
N GLY A 158 24.87 2.41 -17.16
CA GLY A 158 25.86 3.49 -17.04
C GLY A 158 25.30 4.86 -17.39
N ILE A 159 24.00 5.10 -17.15
CA ILE A 159 23.31 6.36 -17.47
C ILE A 159 23.04 7.11 -16.16
N LYS A 160 23.27 8.43 -16.15
CA LYS A 160 22.92 9.29 -15.01
C LYS A 160 21.39 9.32 -14.87
N ALA A 161 20.89 9.06 -13.66
CA ALA A 161 19.47 9.20 -13.31
C ALA A 161 19.28 10.31 -12.28
N THR A 162 18.31 11.19 -12.55
CA THR A 162 17.85 12.22 -11.62
C THR A 162 16.39 11.91 -11.29
N ILE A 163 16.07 11.82 -9.99
CA ILE A 163 14.71 11.51 -9.53
C ILE A 163 14.23 12.67 -8.65
N VAL A 164 13.10 13.25 -9.03
CA VAL A 164 12.47 14.33 -8.25
C VAL A 164 11.34 13.75 -7.41
N MET A 165 11.37 14.05 -6.11
CA MET A 165 10.41 13.57 -5.12
C MET A 165 9.86 14.74 -4.29
N PRO A 166 8.62 14.66 -3.76
CA PRO A 166 8.15 15.61 -2.76
C PRO A 166 9.04 15.61 -1.50
N GLU A 167 9.16 16.75 -0.83
CA GLU A 167 9.92 16.89 0.43
C GLU A 167 9.36 16.02 1.55
N THR A 168 8.08 15.70 1.49
CA THR A 168 7.38 14.82 2.45
C THR A 168 7.69 13.33 2.26
N THR A 169 8.52 12.96 1.26
CA THR A 169 8.83 11.55 0.97
C THR A 169 9.59 10.89 2.13
N PRO A 170 9.15 9.73 2.63
CA PRO A 170 9.85 9.00 3.67
C PRO A 170 11.31 8.69 3.32
N LEU A 171 12.22 8.88 4.29
CA LEU A 171 13.67 8.68 4.10
C LEU A 171 14.02 7.28 3.57
N ALA A 172 13.27 6.26 3.94
CA ALA A 172 13.47 4.90 3.42
C ALA A 172 13.32 4.82 1.89
N LYS A 173 12.32 5.52 1.32
CA LYS A 173 12.10 5.58 -0.14
C LYS A 173 13.19 6.39 -0.84
N VAL A 174 13.64 7.49 -0.23
CA VAL A 174 14.76 8.29 -0.74
C VAL A 174 16.04 7.45 -0.81
N ARG A 175 16.40 6.80 0.31
CA ARG A 175 17.60 5.94 0.40
C ARG A 175 17.52 4.76 -0.56
N GLY A 176 16.41 4.05 -0.63
CA GLY A 176 16.23 2.93 -1.55
C GLY A 176 16.39 3.32 -3.03
N THR A 177 16.14 4.59 -3.39
CA THR A 177 16.44 5.11 -4.74
C THR A 177 17.91 5.48 -4.90
N GLN A 178 18.52 6.08 -3.87
CA GLN A 178 19.94 6.46 -3.86
C GLN A 178 20.88 5.24 -3.89
N GLU A 179 20.47 4.09 -3.35
CA GLU A 179 21.21 2.83 -3.44
C GLU A 179 21.50 2.40 -4.89
N PHE A 180 20.67 2.85 -5.83
CA PHE A 180 20.88 2.67 -7.27
C PHE A 180 21.62 3.84 -7.93
N ASN A 181 22.43 4.60 -7.18
CA ASN A 181 23.26 5.73 -7.64
C ASN A 181 22.45 6.83 -8.36
N ALA A 182 21.17 6.98 -8.11
CA ALA A 182 20.39 8.09 -8.63
C ALA A 182 20.61 9.36 -7.79
N GLU A 183 20.67 10.50 -8.46
CA GLU A 183 20.59 11.81 -7.83
C GLU A 183 19.12 12.04 -7.45
N VAL A 184 18.85 12.24 -6.15
CA VAL A 184 17.49 12.52 -5.65
C VAL A 184 17.37 13.98 -5.30
N ILE A 185 16.42 14.66 -5.92
CA ILE A 185 16.06 16.05 -5.66
C ILE A 185 14.72 16.07 -4.93
N LEU A 186 14.70 16.63 -3.72
CA LEU A 186 13.48 16.86 -2.96
C LEU A 186 12.94 18.25 -3.31
N HIS A 187 11.67 18.32 -3.78
CA HIS A 187 11.08 19.59 -4.20
C HIS A 187 9.55 19.60 -4.04
N GLY A 188 9.06 20.65 -3.38
CA GLY A 188 7.64 20.89 -3.18
C GLY A 188 6.98 19.91 -2.20
N SER A 189 5.68 20.06 -2.01
CA SER A 189 4.90 19.27 -1.05
C SER A 189 4.08 18.16 -1.69
N SER A 190 3.93 18.18 -3.01
CA SER A 190 3.06 17.28 -3.78
C SER A 190 3.80 16.61 -4.95
N TYR A 191 3.15 15.58 -5.51
CA TYR A 191 3.62 14.95 -6.74
C TYR A 191 3.69 15.96 -7.91
N ASP A 192 2.72 16.88 -7.98
CA ASP A 192 2.66 17.86 -9.08
C ASP A 192 3.81 18.86 -9.02
N ASP A 193 4.20 19.29 -7.81
CA ASP A 193 5.38 20.14 -7.62
C ASP A 193 6.65 19.42 -8.08
N ALA A 194 6.81 18.18 -7.66
CA ALA A 194 7.95 17.34 -8.08
C ALA A 194 7.95 17.09 -9.59
N PHE A 195 6.77 16.87 -10.20
CA PHE A 195 6.63 16.69 -11.64
C PHE A 195 6.99 17.98 -12.41
N ALA A 196 6.46 19.13 -11.98
CA ALA A 196 6.79 20.42 -12.59
C ALA A 196 8.29 20.68 -12.57
N ARG A 197 8.94 20.45 -11.41
CA ARG A 197 10.39 20.59 -11.28
C ARG A 197 11.17 19.63 -12.17
N ALA A 198 10.71 18.40 -12.30
CA ALA A 198 11.32 17.43 -13.20
C ALA A 198 11.25 17.89 -14.67
N MET A 199 10.14 18.51 -15.08
CA MET A 199 9.97 19.06 -16.42
C MET A 199 10.87 20.28 -16.69
N GLU A 200 11.05 21.14 -15.67
CA GLU A 200 12.01 22.26 -15.76
C GLU A 200 13.45 21.74 -15.97
N LEU A 201 13.88 20.79 -15.12
CA LEU A 201 15.21 20.18 -15.22
C LEU A 201 15.40 19.40 -16.53
N GLN A 202 14.36 18.75 -17.03
CA GLN A 202 14.37 18.12 -18.34
C GLN A 202 14.72 19.13 -19.44
N HIS A 203 14.05 20.28 -19.43
CA HIS A 203 14.27 21.32 -20.42
C HIS A 203 15.66 21.96 -20.28
N GLU A 204 16.10 22.21 -19.05
CA GLU A 204 17.38 22.87 -18.73
C GLU A 204 18.59 21.99 -19.11
N HIS A 205 18.52 20.69 -18.84
CA HIS A 205 19.65 19.78 -19.02
C HIS A 205 19.51 18.82 -20.20
N GLY A 206 18.36 18.82 -20.88
CA GLY A 206 18.09 17.93 -22.01
C GLY A 206 17.91 16.46 -21.60
N TYR A 207 17.54 16.18 -20.33
CA TYR A 207 17.29 14.83 -19.85
C TYR A 207 16.13 14.16 -20.61
N SER A 208 16.19 12.84 -20.75
CA SER A 208 15.05 12.05 -21.23
C SER A 208 14.09 11.75 -20.08
N PHE A 209 12.86 12.24 -20.19
CA PHE A 209 11.84 11.96 -19.17
C PHE A 209 11.33 10.52 -19.29
N ILE A 210 11.35 9.78 -18.18
CA ILE A 210 10.84 8.40 -18.10
C ILE A 210 9.49 8.44 -17.38
N HIS A 211 8.41 8.35 -18.16
CA HIS A 211 7.04 8.42 -17.62
C HIS A 211 6.68 7.16 -16.83
N ALA A 212 5.89 7.29 -15.75
CA ALA A 212 5.58 6.15 -14.88
C ALA A 212 4.65 5.08 -15.50
N PHE A 213 3.86 5.45 -16.52
CA PHE A 213 2.87 4.55 -17.15
C PHE A 213 2.45 4.97 -18.58
N ASP A 214 2.42 6.28 -18.92
CA ASP A 214 1.82 6.78 -20.14
C ASP A 214 2.88 7.03 -21.24
N ASP A 215 3.58 5.99 -21.61
CA ASP A 215 4.59 5.97 -22.68
C ASP A 215 4.52 4.61 -23.39
N PRO A 216 4.46 4.58 -24.75
CA PRO A 216 4.36 3.33 -25.50
C PRO A 216 5.44 2.30 -25.18
N LEU A 217 6.70 2.73 -24.94
CA LEU A 217 7.79 1.83 -24.59
C LEU A 217 7.68 1.30 -23.16
N ILE A 218 7.15 2.13 -22.24
CA ILE A 218 6.83 1.68 -20.89
C ILE A 218 5.71 0.64 -20.93
N ILE A 219 4.60 0.92 -21.62
CA ILE A 219 3.47 0.00 -21.76
C ILE A 219 3.91 -1.34 -22.35
N ALA A 220 4.73 -1.30 -23.43
CA ALA A 220 5.24 -2.51 -24.07
C ALA A 220 6.13 -3.33 -23.12
N GLY A 221 7.01 -2.69 -22.35
CA GLY A 221 7.81 -3.35 -21.33
C GLY A 221 6.98 -4.02 -20.25
N GLN A 222 5.92 -3.35 -19.75
CA GLN A 222 5.00 -3.91 -18.77
C GLN A 222 4.18 -5.08 -19.34
N GLY A 223 3.85 -5.03 -20.64
CA GLY A 223 3.11 -6.09 -21.33
C GLY A 223 3.83 -7.45 -21.36
N THR A 224 5.16 -7.46 -21.14
CA THR A 224 5.93 -8.71 -21.05
C THR A 224 5.46 -9.63 -19.92
N VAL A 225 4.84 -9.08 -18.86
CA VAL A 225 4.19 -9.86 -17.81
C VAL A 225 3.07 -10.73 -18.38
N GLY A 226 2.30 -10.22 -19.35
CA GLY A 226 1.23 -10.98 -20.01
C GLY A 226 1.76 -12.14 -20.83
N LEU A 227 2.89 -11.98 -21.50
CA LEU A 227 3.56 -13.07 -22.26
C LEU A 227 4.04 -14.17 -21.31
N GLU A 228 4.71 -13.80 -20.22
CA GLU A 228 5.17 -14.76 -19.20
C GLU A 228 4.00 -15.51 -18.55
N LEU A 229 2.87 -14.83 -18.28
CA LEU A 229 1.66 -15.45 -17.74
C LEU A 229 1.13 -16.54 -18.67
N LEU A 230 1.09 -16.30 -20.00
CA LEU A 230 0.65 -17.28 -20.97
C LEU A 230 1.60 -18.46 -21.11
N GLU A 231 2.90 -18.23 -21.03
CA GLU A 231 3.93 -19.29 -21.05
C GLU A 231 3.87 -20.15 -19.78
N GLN A 232 3.71 -19.53 -18.61
CA GLN A 232 3.68 -20.24 -17.31
C GLN A 232 2.33 -20.91 -17.02
N ASN A 233 1.22 -20.34 -17.52
CA ASN A 233 -0.13 -20.88 -17.33
C ASN A 233 -1.00 -20.64 -18.57
N PRO A 234 -0.89 -21.48 -19.61
CA PRO A 234 -1.58 -21.28 -20.90
C PRO A 234 -3.10 -21.48 -20.83
N TYR A 235 -3.61 -22.00 -19.72
CA TYR A 235 -5.03 -22.32 -19.57
C TYR A 235 -5.81 -21.33 -18.69
N LEU A 236 -5.31 -20.11 -18.52
CA LEU A 236 -5.98 -19.08 -17.74
C LEU A 236 -7.36 -18.74 -18.32
N ASP A 237 -8.35 -18.57 -17.43
CA ASP A 237 -9.68 -18.08 -17.75
C ASP A 237 -9.80 -16.57 -17.47
N ALA A 238 -9.04 -16.05 -16.47
CA ALA A 238 -9.03 -14.64 -16.13
C ALA A 238 -7.68 -14.19 -15.53
N VAL A 239 -7.35 -12.92 -15.75
CA VAL A 239 -6.20 -12.24 -15.12
C VAL A 239 -6.67 -10.97 -14.43
N ILE A 240 -6.26 -10.79 -13.17
CA ILE A 240 -6.64 -9.67 -12.32
C ILE A 240 -5.44 -8.76 -12.16
N VAL A 241 -5.59 -7.49 -12.52
CA VAL A 241 -4.47 -6.54 -12.59
C VAL A 241 -4.83 -5.23 -11.86
N PRO A 242 -4.04 -4.81 -10.86
CA PRO A 242 -4.20 -3.49 -10.26
C PRO A 242 -3.98 -2.35 -11.27
N ILE A 243 -4.84 -1.31 -11.21
CA ILE A 243 -4.80 -0.15 -12.08
C ILE A 243 -4.48 1.11 -11.28
N GLY A 244 -3.38 1.79 -11.66
CA GLY A 244 -3.19 3.22 -11.41
C GLY A 244 -3.39 3.98 -12.72
N GLY A 245 -2.33 4.50 -13.33
CA GLY A 245 -2.42 5.17 -14.65
C GLY A 245 -2.67 4.25 -15.86
N GLY A 246 -2.76 2.94 -15.67
CA GLY A 246 -3.16 1.97 -16.70
C GLY A 246 -2.03 1.29 -17.48
N GLY A 247 -0.75 1.63 -17.26
CA GLY A 247 0.36 1.11 -18.10
C GLY A 247 0.54 -0.40 -18.05
N LEU A 248 0.41 -1.02 -16.87
CA LEU A 248 0.55 -2.46 -16.70
C LEU A 248 -0.60 -3.22 -17.36
N ILE A 249 -1.83 -2.88 -16.99
CA ILE A 249 -3.02 -3.58 -17.51
C ILE A 249 -3.15 -3.40 -19.04
N ALA A 250 -2.82 -2.22 -19.56
CA ALA A 250 -2.83 -1.96 -21.00
C ALA A 250 -1.86 -2.91 -21.74
N GLY A 251 -0.62 -3.02 -21.25
CA GLY A 251 0.37 -3.93 -21.84
C GLY A 251 -0.05 -5.40 -21.74
N ILE A 252 -0.50 -5.86 -20.55
CA ILE A 252 -0.99 -7.24 -20.34
C ILE A 252 -2.20 -7.53 -21.23
N ALA A 253 -3.16 -6.60 -21.34
CA ALA A 253 -4.36 -6.78 -22.12
C ALA A 253 -4.05 -6.96 -23.62
N ILE A 254 -3.17 -6.15 -24.20
CA ILE A 254 -2.70 -6.34 -25.58
C ILE A 254 -2.06 -7.71 -25.72
N ALA A 255 -1.08 -8.05 -24.87
CA ALA A 255 -0.34 -9.31 -24.97
C ALA A 255 -1.26 -10.54 -24.94
N MET A 256 -2.25 -10.54 -24.04
CA MET A 256 -3.10 -11.70 -23.81
C MET A 256 -4.26 -11.77 -24.80
N LYS A 257 -4.91 -10.64 -25.12
CA LYS A 257 -6.07 -10.62 -26.04
C LYS A 257 -5.69 -10.93 -27.48
N GLU A 258 -4.49 -10.57 -27.92
CA GLU A 258 -3.98 -10.91 -29.25
C GLU A 258 -3.70 -12.42 -29.41
N ILE A 259 -3.32 -13.11 -28.34
CA ILE A 259 -3.07 -14.56 -28.35
C ILE A 259 -4.34 -15.34 -28.05
N ASN A 260 -5.10 -14.94 -27.02
CA ASN A 260 -6.34 -15.61 -26.62
C ASN A 260 -7.39 -14.58 -26.15
N PRO A 261 -8.26 -14.11 -27.04
CA PRO A 261 -9.29 -13.10 -26.72
C PRO A 261 -10.34 -13.58 -25.69
N LYS A 262 -10.40 -14.88 -25.38
CA LYS A 262 -11.34 -15.45 -24.40
C LYS A 262 -10.89 -15.23 -22.94
N ILE A 263 -9.62 -14.95 -22.69
CA ILE A 263 -9.14 -14.68 -21.36
C ILE A 263 -9.71 -13.34 -20.89
N ARG A 264 -10.39 -13.34 -19.76
CA ARG A 264 -10.91 -12.10 -19.15
C ARG A 264 -9.79 -11.31 -18.50
N ILE A 265 -9.68 -10.04 -18.83
CA ILE A 265 -8.75 -9.09 -18.20
C ILE A 265 -9.57 -8.17 -17.31
N ILE A 266 -9.32 -8.23 -16.00
CA ILE A 266 -10.10 -7.49 -15.00
C ILE A 266 -9.19 -6.56 -14.24
N GLY A 267 -9.54 -5.28 -14.28
CA GLY A 267 -8.84 -4.23 -13.55
C GLY A 267 -9.33 -4.07 -12.13
N VAL A 268 -8.42 -3.67 -11.23
CA VAL A 268 -8.77 -3.35 -9.84
C VAL A 268 -8.20 -2.00 -9.46
N GLU A 269 -9.04 -1.08 -8.99
CA GLU A 269 -8.65 0.23 -8.48
C GLU A 269 -8.97 0.36 -6.98
N ALA A 270 -8.28 1.28 -6.31
CA ALA A 270 -8.68 1.72 -4.99
C ALA A 270 -9.98 2.53 -5.08
N GLU A 271 -10.94 2.25 -4.21
CA GLU A 271 -12.26 2.90 -4.19
C GLU A 271 -12.16 4.42 -4.04
N GLN A 272 -11.12 4.90 -3.35
CA GLN A 272 -10.89 6.32 -3.14
C GLN A 272 -10.46 7.07 -4.41
N VAL A 273 -9.85 6.38 -5.41
CA VAL A 273 -9.29 7.02 -6.62
C VAL A 273 -9.57 6.15 -7.86
N PRO A 274 -10.85 5.94 -8.24
CA PRO A 274 -11.24 5.05 -9.34
C PRO A 274 -11.21 5.75 -10.70
N SER A 275 -10.06 6.32 -11.10
CA SER A 275 -9.95 7.20 -12.25
C SER A 275 -10.14 6.50 -13.60
N MET A 276 -9.70 5.26 -13.74
CA MET A 276 -9.89 4.48 -14.97
C MET A 276 -11.34 4.05 -15.11
N LYS A 277 -11.97 3.56 -14.04
CA LYS A 277 -13.39 3.18 -14.03
C LYS A 277 -14.28 4.38 -14.39
N ALA A 278 -14.02 5.55 -13.78
CA ALA A 278 -14.72 6.80 -14.10
C ALA A 278 -14.52 7.19 -15.57
N SER A 279 -13.28 7.07 -16.08
CA SER A 279 -12.98 7.41 -17.47
C SER A 279 -13.67 6.48 -18.47
N VAL A 280 -13.68 5.16 -18.21
CA VAL A 280 -14.35 4.17 -19.05
C VAL A 280 -15.86 4.41 -19.04
N ALA A 281 -16.46 4.64 -17.87
CA ALA A 281 -17.88 4.95 -17.75
C ALA A 281 -18.28 6.24 -18.47
N ALA A 282 -17.39 7.26 -18.47
CA ALA A 282 -17.63 8.52 -19.17
C ALA A 282 -17.28 8.49 -20.66
N GLY A 283 -16.64 7.42 -21.15
CA GLY A 283 -16.15 7.35 -22.53
C GLY A 283 -15.00 8.31 -22.87
N LYS A 284 -14.42 8.98 -21.87
CA LYS A 284 -13.35 9.98 -22.01
C LYS A 284 -12.47 10.02 -20.75
N ILE A 285 -11.23 10.47 -20.89
CA ILE A 285 -10.34 10.66 -19.75
C ILE A 285 -10.99 11.64 -18.76
N THR A 286 -11.26 11.14 -17.56
CA THR A 286 -11.89 11.90 -16.47
C THR A 286 -10.93 11.92 -15.28
N GLU A 287 -10.66 13.10 -14.77
CA GLU A 287 -9.87 13.29 -13.56
C GLU A 287 -10.78 13.19 -12.33
N VAL A 288 -10.37 12.41 -11.34
CA VAL A 288 -11.08 12.26 -10.06
C VAL A 288 -10.36 13.02 -8.95
N GLU A 289 -11.05 13.24 -7.83
CA GLU A 289 -10.44 13.87 -6.67
C GLU A 289 -9.29 13.00 -6.13
N ARG A 290 -8.20 13.66 -5.73
CA ARG A 290 -7.07 12.98 -5.11
C ARG A 290 -7.41 12.59 -3.68
N ALA A 291 -7.19 11.35 -3.33
CA ALA A 291 -7.39 10.82 -1.99
C ALA A 291 -6.18 10.00 -1.54
N SER A 292 -5.99 9.96 -0.22
CA SER A 292 -4.97 9.11 0.39
C SER A 292 -5.48 7.67 0.48
N THR A 293 -4.62 6.72 0.13
CA THR A 293 -4.87 5.28 0.24
C THR A 293 -3.59 4.53 0.59
N ILE A 294 -3.70 3.39 1.27
CA ILE A 294 -2.55 2.49 1.50
C ILE A 294 -2.04 1.85 0.20
N ALA A 295 -2.84 1.91 -0.88
CA ALA A 295 -2.45 1.50 -2.22
C ALA A 295 -1.85 2.67 -3.03
N ASP A 296 -0.86 3.38 -2.46
CA ASP A 296 -0.25 4.59 -3.02
C ASP A 296 0.27 4.44 -4.46
N GLY A 297 0.77 3.26 -4.82
CA GLY A 297 1.27 2.96 -6.18
C GLY A 297 0.19 2.94 -7.26
N ILE A 298 -1.11 2.87 -6.89
CA ILE A 298 -2.26 2.96 -7.80
C ILE A 298 -3.14 4.19 -7.55
N ALA A 299 -2.75 5.10 -6.65
CA ALA A 299 -3.48 6.34 -6.36
C ALA A 299 -3.27 7.41 -7.45
N VAL A 300 -3.76 7.16 -8.65
CA VAL A 300 -3.57 8.01 -9.83
C VAL A 300 -4.89 8.68 -10.20
N ALA A 301 -5.00 10.00 -10.00
CA ALA A 301 -6.24 10.75 -10.21
C ALA A 301 -6.61 10.91 -11.69
N LYS A 302 -5.65 10.79 -12.61
CA LYS A 302 -5.86 10.95 -14.05
C LYS A 302 -5.12 9.88 -14.83
N VAL A 303 -5.83 9.11 -15.61
CA VAL A 303 -5.28 8.04 -16.45
C VAL A 303 -4.52 8.57 -17.66
N GLY A 304 -3.70 7.72 -18.28
CA GLY A 304 -2.88 8.11 -19.42
C GLY A 304 -3.67 8.21 -20.73
N LYS A 305 -3.21 9.09 -21.62
CA LYS A 305 -3.77 9.23 -22.99
C LYS A 305 -3.48 8.02 -23.90
N HIS A 306 -2.36 7.32 -23.65
CA HIS A 306 -2.01 6.10 -24.37
C HIS A 306 -2.66 4.86 -23.73
N THR A 307 -2.84 4.86 -22.41
CA THR A 307 -3.38 3.71 -21.69
C THR A 307 -4.91 3.60 -21.79
N PHE A 308 -5.62 4.72 -21.74
CA PHE A 308 -7.08 4.76 -21.73
C PHE A 308 -7.72 4.05 -22.95
N PRO A 309 -7.35 4.34 -24.21
CA PRO A 309 -7.98 3.67 -25.36
C PRO A 309 -7.70 2.17 -25.41
N ILE A 310 -6.55 1.73 -24.89
CA ILE A 310 -6.21 0.31 -24.79
C ILE A 310 -7.11 -0.37 -23.77
N VAL A 311 -7.25 0.23 -22.57
CA VAL A 311 -8.10 -0.30 -21.51
C VAL A 311 -9.56 -0.34 -21.97
N GLN A 312 -10.06 0.71 -22.58
CA GLN A 312 -11.43 0.78 -23.12
C GLN A 312 -11.71 -0.33 -24.14
N LYS A 313 -10.71 -0.73 -24.93
CA LYS A 313 -10.87 -1.77 -25.97
C LYS A 313 -10.70 -3.19 -25.45
N TYR A 314 -9.75 -3.43 -24.56
CA TYR A 314 -9.25 -4.78 -24.26
C TYR A 314 -9.54 -5.27 -22.84
N VAL A 315 -9.95 -4.38 -21.90
CA VAL A 315 -10.26 -4.78 -20.53
C VAL A 315 -11.76 -5.08 -20.40
N ASP A 316 -12.07 -6.22 -19.80
CA ASP A 316 -13.46 -6.73 -19.77
C ASP A 316 -14.28 -6.15 -18.60
N ASP A 317 -13.60 -5.79 -17.49
CA ASP A 317 -14.27 -5.26 -16.29
C ASP A 317 -13.29 -4.48 -15.41
N ILE A 318 -13.80 -3.55 -14.59
CA ILE A 318 -13.05 -2.80 -13.61
C ILE A 318 -13.83 -2.74 -12.31
N VAL A 319 -13.26 -3.34 -11.25
CA VAL A 319 -13.83 -3.32 -9.90
C VAL A 319 -13.01 -2.46 -8.94
N THR A 320 -13.60 -2.11 -7.80
CA THR A 320 -12.92 -1.31 -6.77
C THR A 320 -12.84 -2.07 -5.45
N VAL A 321 -11.78 -1.80 -4.70
CA VAL A 321 -11.55 -2.32 -3.35
C VAL A 321 -11.27 -1.19 -2.38
N ASN A 322 -11.75 -1.32 -1.14
CA ASN A 322 -11.54 -0.32 -0.09
C ASN A 322 -10.29 -0.62 0.75
N GLU A 323 -9.95 0.32 1.65
CA GLU A 323 -8.76 0.25 2.52
C GLU A 323 -8.71 -1.02 3.37
N GLU A 324 -9.84 -1.39 3.98
CA GLU A 324 -9.92 -2.57 4.86
C GLU A 324 -9.77 -3.88 4.08
N GLU A 325 -10.31 -3.94 2.87
CA GLU A 325 -10.18 -5.09 1.97
C GLU A 325 -8.72 -5.27 1.54
N ILE A 326 -8.02 -4.17 1.22
CA ILE A 326 -6.59 -4.18 0.86
C ILE A 326 -5.74 -4.57 2.07
N ALA A 327 -5.97 -3.96 3.24
CA ALA A 327 -5.22 -4.26 4.47
C ALA A 327 -5.36 -5.74 4.86
N ASN A 328 -6.57 -6.29 4.77
CA ASN A 328 -6.83 -7.71 5.04
C ASN A 328 -6.11 -8.61 4.01
N ALA A 329 -6.11 -8.24 2.74
CA ALA A 329 -5.40 -8.97 1.70
C ALA A 329 -3.88 -9.02 1.95
N ILE A 330 -3.25 -7.92 2.39
CA ILE A 330 -1.84 -7.89 2.79
C ILE A 330 -1.57 -8.90 3.90
N MET A 331 -2.40 -8.92 4.95
CA MET A 331 -2.28 -9.88 6.05
C MET A 331 -2.38 -11.33 5.58
N VAL A 332 -3.41 -11.65 4.77
CA VAL A 332 -3.64 -13.00 4.27
C VAL A 332 -2.46 -13.46 3.41
N LEU A 333 -1.94 -12.62 2.51
CA LEU A 333 -0.79 -12.94 1.67
C LEU A 333 0.47 -13.18 2.53
N LEU A 334 0.70 -12.37 3.55
CA LEU A 334 1.83 -12.54 4.47
C LEU A 334 1.69 -13.84 5.29
N GLU A 335 0.51 -14.11 5.86
CA GLU A 335 0.28 -15.28 6.72
C GLU A 335 0.20 -16.60 5.94
N ARG A 336 -0.40 -16.60 4.75
CA ARG A 336 -0.68 -17.83 3.98
C ARG A 336 0.40 -18.13 2.95
N GLU A 337 0.87 -17.12 2.24
CA GLU A 337 1.83 -17.27 1.14
C GLU A 337 3.27 -16.90 1.54
N LYS A 338 3.46 -16.33 2.74
CA LYS A 338 4.78 -15.88 3.24
C LYS A 338 5.42 -14.83 2.31
N THR A 339 4.60 -14.08 1.60
CA THR A 339 5.05 -13.04 0.69
C THR A 339 4.67 -11.66 1.19
N LEU A 340 5.63 -10.74 1.17
CA LEU A 340 5.41 -9.34 1.54
C LEU A 340 4.90 -8.58 0.31
N VAL A 341 3.76 -7.91 0.47
CA VAL A 341 3.09 -7.19 -0.61
C VAL A 341 2.67 -5.81 -0.13
N GLU A 342 2.86 -4.79 -0.98
CA GLU A 342 2.35 -3.45 -0.72
C GLU A 342 0.86 -3.32 -1.05
N GLY A 343 0.20 -2.23 -0.64
CA GLY A 343 -1.23 -2.02 -0.86
C GLY A 343 -1.65 -2.16 -2.32
N SER A 344 -0.89 -1.55 -3.23
CA SER A 344 -1.13 -1.65 -4.68
C SER A 344 -1.01 -3.08 -5.22
N GLY A 345 -0.04 -3.84 -4.71
CA GLY A 345 0.18 -5.23 -5.09
C GLY A 345 -0.89 -6.18 -4.55
N ALA A 346 -1.49 -5.85 -3.41
CA ALA A 346 -2.53 -6.65 -2.77
C ALA A 346 -3.94 -6.41 -3.35
N ALA A 347 -4.17 -5.26 -4.02
CA ALA A 347 -5.49 -4.86 -4.49
C ALA A 347 -6.17 -5.91 -5.38
N GLY A 348 -5.42 -6.54 -6.29
CA GLY A 348 -5.95 -7.61 -7.15
C GLY A 348 -6.46 -8.82 -6.35
N PHE A 349 -5.69 -9.27 -5.36
CA PHE A 349 -6.11 -10.35 -4.47
C PHE A 349 -7.27 -9.92 -3.57
N ALA A 350 -7.29 -8.68 -3.08
CA ALA A 350 -8.40 -8.14 -2.31
C ALA A 350 -9.74 -8.25 -3.05
N ALA A 351 -9.76 -7.95 -4.36
CA ALA A 351 -10.96 -8.06 -5.17
C ALA A 351 -11.47 -9.51 -5.31
N VAL A 352 -10.56 -10.47 -5.48
CA VAL A 352 -10.91 -11.90 -5.56
C VAL A 352 -11.38 -12.41 -4.19
N TYR A 353 -10.65 -12.11 -3.13
CA TYR A 353 -10.91 -12.57 -1.77
C TYR A 353 -12.24 -12.06 -1.21
N ASN A 354 -12.64 -10.83 -1.55
CA ASN A 354 -13.90 -10.24 -1.13
C ASN A 354 -15.03 -10.42 -2.17
N HIS A 355 -14.87 -11.37 -3.11
CA HIS A 355 -15.90 -11.75 -4.10
C HIS A 355 -16.46 -10.56 -4.93
N LYS A 356 -15.59 -9.57 -5.25
CA LYS A 356 -15.98 -8.39 -6.07
C LYS A 356 -16.13 -8.73 -7.55
N ILE A 357 -15.65 -9.88 -7.98
CA ILE A 357 -15.59 -10.28 -9.40
C ILE A 357 -16.54 -11.45 -9.64
N SER A 358 -17.52 -11.24 -10.49
CA SER A 358 -18.47 -12.29 -10.84
C SER A 358 -17.93 -13.27 -11.89
N GLY A 359 -18.40 -14.53 -11.86
CA GLY A 359 -18.13 -15.54 -12.88
C GLY A 359 -16.71 -16.08 -12.92
N ILE A 360 -15.98 -16.02 -11.78
CA ILE A 360 -14.63 -16.60 -11.62
C ILE A 360 -14.61 -17.87 -10.77
N ASP A 361 -15.74 -18.27 -10.17
CA ASP A 361 -15.83 -19.48 -9.35
C ASP A 361 -15.46 -20.73 -10.17
N GLY A 362 -14.57 -21.55 -9.62
CA GLY A 362 -14.00 -22.72 -10.27
C GLY A 362 -13.05 -22.44 -11.44
N LYS A 363 -12.89 -21.18 -11.86
CA LYS A 363 -12.02 -20.76 -12.98
C LYS A 363 -10.56 -20.69 -12.58
N ARG A 364 -9.67 -20.76 -13.58
CA ARG A 364 -8.22 -20.57 -13.42
C ARG A 364 -7.91 -19.08 -13.51
N VAL A 365 -7.58 -18.50 -12.38
CA VAL A 365 -7.40 -17.05 -12.22
C VAL A 365 -5.95 -16.76 -11.84
N ALA A 366 -5.31 -15.85 -12.56
CA ALA A 366 -4.04 -15.28 -12.12
C ALA A 366 -4.24 -13.88 -11.56
N VAL A 367 -3.63 -13.60 -10.42
CA VAL A 367 -3.56 -12.26 -9.82
C VAL A 367 -2.14 -11.75 -9.95
N VAL A 368 -1.97 -10.55 -10.49
CA VAL A 368 -0.65 -9.89 -10.57
C VAL A 368 -0.38 -9.16 -9.26
N VAL A 369 0.59 -9.68 -8.50
CA VAL A 369 1.13 -9.05 -7.28
C VAL A 369 2.20 -8.06 -7.71
N THR A 370 1.84 -6.80 -7.84
CA THR A 370 2.60 -5.79 -8.59
C THR A 370 3.85 -5.27 -7.89
N GLY A 371 3.90 -5.33 -6.55
CA GLY A 371 5.04 -4.84 -5.76
C GLY A 371 4.96 -5.21 -4.29
N GLY A 372 6.10 -5.07 -3.59
CA GLY A 372 6.27 -5.37 -2.18
C GLY A 372 6.93 -4.26 -1.36
N ASN A 373 7.13 -3.06 -1.91
CA ASN A 373 7.84 -1.94 -1.28
C ASN A 373 6.95 -1.18 -0.27
N ILE A 374 6.34 -1.92 0.66
CA ILE A 374 5.50 -1.34 1.71
C ILE A 374 6.36 -0.66 2.78
N ASP A 375 5.86 0.48 3.28
CA ASP A 375 6.45 1.12 4.45
C ASP A 375 6.22 0.26 5.70
N ILE A 376 7.30 -0.01 6.45
CA ILE A 376 7.26 -0.86 7.65
C ILE A 376 6.34 -0.29 8.72
N THR A 377 6.21 1.03 8.84
CA THR A 377 5.30 1.66 9.80
C THR A 377 3.83 1.47 9.41
N ILE A 378 3.53 1.47 8.12
CA ILE A 378 2.19 1.14 7.60
C ILE A 378 1.91 -0.35 7.80
N LEU A 379 2.87 -1.21 7.49
CA LEU A 379 2.75 -2.66 7.71
C LEU A 379 2.45 -2.98 9.18
N ALA A 380 3.18 -2.36 10.13
CA ALA A 380 2.93 -2.55 11.56
C ALA A 380 1.49 -2.20 11.93
N LYS A 381 0.97 -1.05 11.47
CA LYS A 381 -0.43 -0.65 11.70
C LYS A 381 -1.44 -1.63 11.10
N ILE A 382 -1.18 -2.14 9.89
CA ILE A 382 -2.03 -3.15 9.25
C ILE A 382 -2.08 -4.43 10.08
N LEU A 383 -0.91 -4.91 10.55
CA LEU A 383 -0.82 -6.11 11.37
C LEU A 383 -1.54 -5.95 12.72
N GLU A 384 -1.33 -4.86 13.42
CA GLU A 384 -2.01 -4.57 14.69
C GLU A 384 -3.54 -4.52 14.52
N ARG A 385 -4.04 -3.78 13.52
CA ARG A 385 -5.47 -3.72 13.21
C ARG A 385 -6.06 -5.07 12.82
N GLY A 386 -5.35 -5.83 12.01
CA GLY A 386 -5.78 -7.15 11.60
C GLY A 386 -5.84 -8.13 12.77
N LEU A 387 -4.83 -8.15 13.65
CA LEU A 387 -4.82 -8.94 14.87
C LEU A 387 -5.99 -8.56 15.79
N ALA A 388 -6.30 -7.27 15.91
CA ALA A 388 -7.45 -6.80 16.69
C ALA A 388 -8.79 -7.23 16.07
N LYS A 389 -8.93 -7.14 14.75
CA LYS A 389 -10.14 -7.57 14.03
C LYS A 389 -10.40 -9.08 14.17
N ASP A 390 -9.32 -9.88 14.20
CA ASP A 390 -9.39 -11.33 14.42
C ASP A 390 -9.57 -11.71 15.90
N GLY A 391 -9.47 -10.72 16.79
CA GLY A 391 -9.51 -10.92 18.25
C GLY A 391 -8.26 -11.61 18.80
N ARG A 392 -7.15 -11.60 18.06
CA ARG A 392 -5.83 -12.07 18.53
C ARG A 392 -5.13 -11.01 19.38
N LEU A 393 -5.50 -9.76 19.18
CA LEU A 393 -5.21 -8.61 20.04
C LEU A 393 -6.52 -8.06 20.56
N ALA A 394 -6.67 -7.89 21.89
CA ALA A 394 -7.90 -7.41 22.51
C ALA A 394 -7.59 -6.40 23.61
N SER A 395 -8.26 -5.25 23.59
CA SER A 395 -8.25 -4.29 24.69
C SER A 395 -9.53 -4.43 25.52
N LEU A 396 -9.37 -4.70 26.82
CA LEU A 396 -10.44 -4.82 27.79
C LEU A 396 -10.35 -3.66 28.79
N LYS A 397 -11.36 -2.80 28.84
CA LYS A 397 -11.55 -1.80 29.90
C LYS A 397 -12.39 -2.38 31.02
N ILE A 398 -11.86 -2.37 32.22
CA ILE A 398 -12.46 -3.03 33.37
C ILE A 398 -12.57 -2.03 34.53
N ILE A 399 -13.77 -1.81 35.03
CA ILE A 399 -13.98 -1.02 36.25
C ILE A 399 -13.73 -1.92 37.44
N VAL A 400 -12.80 -1.51 38.30
CA VAL A 400 -12.42 -2.26 39.51
C VAL A 400 -12.45 -1.35 40.73
N PRO A 401 -12.72 -1.88 41.96
CA PRO A 401 -12.53 -1.12 43.21
C PRO A 401 -11.08 -0.62 43.31
N ASP A 402 -10.86 0.65 43.66
CA ASP A 402 -9.52 1.21 43.86
C ASP A 402 -8.96 0.77 45.23
N LYS A 403 -8.52 -0.48 45.29
CA LYS A 403 -7.91 -1.12 46.46
C LYS A 403 -6.80 -2.09 46.05
N PRO A 404 -5.87 -2.39 46.98
CA PRO A 404 -4.83 -3.40 46.73
C PRO A 404 -5.46 -4.76 46.36
N GLY A 405 -4.91 -5.41 45.32
CA GLY A 405 -5.33 -6.72 44.87
C GLY A 405 -6.27 -6.74 43.66
N SER A 406 -7.01 -5.68 43.35
CA SER A 406 -8.01 -5.68 42.26
C SER A 406 -7.36 -6.00 40.88
N ILE A 407 -6.23 -5.42 40.58
CA ILE A 407 -5.49 -5.73 39.31
C ILE A 407 -4.98 -7.17 39.31
N ALA A 408 -4.49 -7.67 40.47
CA ALA A 408 -3.99 -9.03 40.59
C ALA A 408 -5.10 -10.07 40.36
N GLU A 409 -6.31 -9.81 40.81
CA GLU A 409 -7.50 -10.68 40.59
C GLU A 409 -7.81 -10.79 39.08
N ILE A 410 -7.87 -9.66 38.37
CA ILE A 410 -8.06 -9.68 36.91
C ILE A 410 -6.92 -10.41 36.18
N ALA A 411 -5.68 -10.13 36.58
CA ALA A 411 -4.51 -10.81 35.99
C ALA A 411 -4.55 -12.33 36.23
N ALA A 412 -5.02 -12.79 37.37
CA ALA A 412 -5.20 -14.22 37.65
C ALA A 412 -6.27 -14.85 36.73
N ILE A 413 -7.40 -14.15 36.48
CA ILE A 413 -8.43 -14.62 35.54
C ILE A 413 -7.83 -14.73 34.12
N VAL A 414 -7.13 -13.70 33.66
CA VAL A 414 -6.47 -13.71 32.35
C VAL A 414 -5.48 -14.85 32.22
N ALA A 415 -4.65 -15.08 33.24
CA ALA A 415 -3.66 -16.16 33.28
C ALA A 415 -4.33 -17.55 33.26
N LYS A 416 -5.46 -17.75 33.99
CA LYS A 416 -6.26 -18.99 33.94
C LYS A 416 -6.70 -19.34 32.52
N HIS A 417 -7.05 -18.35 31.72
CA HIS A 417 -7.38 -18.51 30.31
C HIS A 417 -6.17 -18.63 29.37
N ARG A 418 -4.93 -18.56 29.91
CA ARG A 418 -3.69 -18.64 29.14
C ARG A 418 -3.59 -17.55 28.04
N ALA A 419 -4.14 -16.37 28.31
CA ALA A 419 -3.91 -15.18 27.52
C ALA A 419 -2.65 -14.47 28.04
N ASN A 420 -1.90 -13.85 27.12
CA ASN A 420 -0.73 -13.06 27.47
C ASN A 420 -1.13 -11.59 27.67
N VAL A 421 -0.61 -10.94 28.73
CA VAL A 421 -0.80 -9.53 28.98
C VAL A 421 0.32 -8.76 28.32
N LEU A 422 0.00 -7.91 27.33
CA LEU A 422 0.97 -7.08 26.63
C LEU A 422 1.16 -5.72 27.30
N ASN A 423 0.07 -5.14 27.84
CA ASN A 423 0.12 -3.88 28.53
C ASN A 423 -1.02 -3.80 29.55
N ILE A 424 -0.80 -3.03 30.65
CA ILE A 424 -1.81 -2.64 31.61
C ILE A 424 -1.71 -1.13 31.78
N ALA A 425 -2.79 -0.40 31.48
CA ALA A 425 -2.93 1.01 31.78
C ALA A 425 -3.94 1.19 32.91
N HIS A 426 -3.65 2.08 33.85
CA HIS A 426 -4.45 2.34 35.02
C HIS A 426 -4.84 3.81 35.08
N ASP A 427 -6.09 4.13 34.87
CA ASP A 427 -6.59 5.50 34.88
C ASP A 427 -7.50 5.75 36.10
N ARG A 428 -7.11 6.74 36.93
CA ARG A 428 -7.82 7.19 38.10
C ARG A 428 -8.52 8.52 37.91
N VAL A 429 -8.15 9.27 36.87
CA VAL A 429 -8.53 10.69 36.73
C VAL A 429 -9.47 10.89 35.55
N PHE A 430 -9.17 10.25 34.41
CA PHE A 430 -9.94 10.40 33.17
C PHE A 430 -10.89 9.20 32.94
N THR A 431 -11.58 8.79 34.00
CA THR A 431 -12.51 7.65 33.98
C THR A 431 -13.92 8.08 34.37
N ALA A 432 -14.91 7.35 33.84
CA ALA A 432 -16.33 7.51 34.27
C ALA A 432 -16.66 6.71 35.54
N ALA A 433 -15.68 6.03 36.13
CA ALA A 433 -15.86 5.24 37.36
C ALA A 433 -16.16 6.14 38.57
N SER A 434 -16.77 5.58 39.63
CA SER A 434 -17.04 6.29 40.88
C SER A 434 -15.74 6.60 41.63
N LEU A 435 -15.78 7.52 42.61
CA LEU A 435 -14.59 7.90 43.40
C LEU A 435 -13.90 6.75 44.16
N ARG A 436 -14.57 5.60 44.29
CA ARG A 436 -14.02 4.39 44.94
C ARG A 436 -13.62 3.32 43.96
N GLU A 437 -13.71 3.62 42.67
CA GLU A 437 -13.41 2.73 41.57
C GLU A 437 -12.44 3.37 40.63
N THR A 438 -11.81 2.55 39.80
CA THR A 438 -10.87 3.00 38.77
C THR A 438 -11.04 2.14 37.51
N GLU A 439 -10.65 2.69 36.38
CA GLU A 439 -10.61 1.95 35.11
C GLU A 439 -9.21 1.38 34.89
N VAL A 440 -9.14 0.09 34.61
CA VAL A 440 -7.90 -0.58 34.23
C VAL A 440 -8.07 -1.15 32.81
N GLU A 441 -7.22 -0.77 31.91
CA GLU A 441 -7.19 -1.29 30.55
C GLU A 441 -6.13 -2.40 30.44
N PHE A 442 -6.55 -3.59 30.00
CA PHE A 442 -5.69 -4.70 29.69
C PHE A 442 -5.60 -4.90 28.19
N LEU A 443 -4.42 -4.74 27.62
CA LEU A 443 -4.13 -5.15 26.26
C LEU A 443 -3.63 -6.59 26.27
N LEU A 444 -4.38 -7.49 25.62
CA LEU A 444 -4.17 -8.94 25.69
C LEU A 444 -3.83 -9.52 24.31
N GLU A 445 -2.85 -10.42 24.27
CA GLU A 445 -2.69 -11.37 23.18
C GLU A 445 -3.54 -12.62 23.47
N THR A 446 -4.39 -12.99 22.51
CA THR A 446 -5.36 -14.07 22.66
C THR A 446 -5.34 -15.02 21.47
N LYS A 447 -6.15 -16.09 21.50
CA LYS A 447 -6.27 -17.09 20.42
C LYS A 447 -7.35 -16.72 19.39
N GLY A 448 -8.02 -15.58 19.55
CA GLY A 448 -9.09 -15.13 18.66
C GLY A 448 -10.39 -14.81 19.39
N LYS A 449 -11.42 -14.42 18.64
CA LYS A 449 -12.70 -13.88 19.14
C LYS A 449 -13.37 -14.73 20.22
N HIS A 450 -13.41 -16.06 20.03
CA HIS A 450 -14.03 -16.95 21.00
C HIS A 450 -13.29 -16.92 22.34
N HIS A 451 -11.98 -16.93 22.31
CA HIS A 451 -11.14 -16.85 23.51
C HIS A 451 -11.32 -15.54 24.27
N VAL A 452 -11.41 -14.41 23.56
CA VAL A 452 -11.73 -13.11 24.17
C VAL A 452 -13.08 -13.15 24.87
N GLN A 453 -14.12 -13.74 24.23
CA GLN A 453 -15.45 -13.86 24.83
C GLN A 453 -15.47 -14.73 26.09
N GLU A 454 -14.64 -15.77 26.16
CA GLU A 454 -14.50 -16.60 27.39
C GLU A 454 -13.88 -15.80 28.52
N ILE A 455 -12.82 -15.01 28.24
CA ILE A 455 -12.18 -14.13 29.24
C ILE A 455 -13.17 -13.09 29.75
N VAL A 456 -13.88 -12.39 28.85
CA VAL A 456 -14.85 -11.37 29.18
C VAL A 456 -15.97 -11.96 30.08
N ARG A 457 -16.49 -13.14 29.74
CA ARG A 457 -17.52 -13.81 30.57
C ARG A 457 -17.00 -14.20 31.94
N ASP A 458 -15.76 -14.65 32.06
CA ASP A 458 -15.20 -15.05 33.35
C ASP A 458 -14.94 -13.81 34.24
N ILE A 459 -14.44 -12.71 33.70
CA ILE A 459 -14.28 -11.43 34.38
C ILE A 459 -15.66 -10.94 34.90
N ALA A 460 -16.69 -10.98 34.06
CA ALA A 460 -18.05 -10.56 34.44
C ALA A 460 -18.65 -11.43 35.55
N LYS A 461 -18.37 -12.75 35.62
CA LYS A 461 -18.78 -13.64 36.71
C LYS A 461 -18.18 -13.28 38.07
N HIS A 462 -17.03 -12.60 38.07
CA HIS A 462 -16.40 -12.09 39.30
C HIS A 462 -16.92 -10.69 39.67
N ASN A 463 -18.07 -10.28 39.11
CA ASN A 463 -18.74 -8.99 39.35
C ASN A 463 -17.93 -7.75 38.93
N PHE A 464 -17.01 -7.90 37.97
CA PHE A 464 -16.36 -6.76 37.36
C PHE A 464 -17.12 -6.29 36.12
N HIS A 465 -17.25 -4.99 35.97
CA HIS A 465 -17.77 -4.41 34.73
C HIS A 465 -16.66 -4.36 33.69
N VAL A 466 -16.80 -5.16 32.61
CA VAL A 466 -15.81 -5.27 31.56
C VAL A 466 -16.39 -4.86 30.22
N LYS A 467 -15.66 -4.02 29.48
CA LYS A 467 -15.99 -3.59 28.13
C LYS A 467 -14.86 -4.01 27.19
N LEU A 468 -15.22 -4.75 26.14
CA LEU A 468 -14.32 -5.02 25.03
C LEU A 468 -14.33 -3.81 24.10
N GLU A 469 -13.15 -3.18 23.89
CA GLU A 469 -13.01 -2.13 22.91
C GLU A 469 -13.04 -2.74 21.49
N LYS A 470 -13.83 -2.12 20.61
CA LYS A 470 -13.90 -2.55 19.22
C LYS A 470 -12.74 -1.90 18.46
N PRO A 471 -12.04 -2.65 17.60
CA PRO A 471 -11.09 -2.03 16.68
C PRO A 471 -11.83 -1.01 15.78
N ALA A 472 -11.17 0.11 15.56
CA ALA A 472 -11.69 1.19 14.72
C ALA A 472 -11.80 0.76 13.25
#